data_8327ae98a93f6f9f0d4fdce082972e2d
#
_entry.id   8327ae98a93f6f9f0d4fdce082972e2d
#
_cell.length_a   1.000
_cell.length_b   1.000
_cell.length_c   1.000
_cell.angle_alpha   90.00
_cell.angle_beta   90.00
_cell.angle_gamma   90.00
#
_symmetry.space_group_name_H-M   'P 1'
#
loop_
_entity.id
_entity.type
_entity.pdbx_description
1 polymer ?
#
loop_
_entity_poly.entity_id
_entity_poly.type
_entity_poly.pdbx_seq_one_letter_code
_entity_poly.pdbx_strand_id
1 'polypeptide(L)'
;MDRRSLIKHAGVAGVLAAGIAPAVHAQAAVRWRLASSFPKSLDTIYGTAEVFSKKVSDMTGGKFQISVHAGGELMPAFGVVDGVQNASVEMAHTAPYYFYGKDPTFCLGCAVPFGFNTRQMNAWMYEGNGMKLMREFYAKYNIINFPGGNTGAQMGGWFRKEIKSVADLKGLKFRTNPFAGRVLEPFGVIPQSIPGADLYPALEKGTLDALEWVGPYDDQKLGFNKVAPFYYYPGWWEGGPQLDFYINNKAWEGLSSEYKAVVEAAASHANVTMTAKYDARNPVALKQLVGSGTKLRPFPQDVMNAAFKSAQEIYAGLNNTNPEWKKIYPDYSKFLADQNAWFRFTEGTFDRFMQQQKL
;
A
#
# COMPACT_ATOMS: atom_id res chain seq x y z
N MET A 1 42.16 46.97 -50.96
CA MET A 1 41.23 46.62 -49.90
C MET A 1 41.80 47.07 -48.59
N ASP A 2 41.17 48.03 -47.97
CA ASP A 2 41.69 48.74 -46.80
C ASP A 2 41.49 47.92 -45.53
N ARG A 3 42.58 47.76 -44.77
CA ARG A 3 42.55 46.95 -43.48
C ARG A 3 41.56 47.47 -42.43
N ARG A 4 41.08 48.69 -42.61
CA ARG A 4 40.10 49.31 -41.71
C ARG A 4 38.62 48.82 -41.92
N SER A 5 38.30 48.26 -43.10
CA SER A 5 36.99 47.75 -43.38
C SER A 5 36.75 46.35 -42.80
N LEU A 6 37.84 45.58 -42.60
CA LEU A 6 37.72 44.23 -42.02
C LEU A 6 37.38 44.21 -40.51
N ILE A 7 37.82 45.24 -39.80
CA ILE A 7 37.62 45.33 -38.33
C ILE A 7 36.21 45.78 -38.00
N LYS A 8 35.53 46.52 -38.87
CA LYS A 8 34.15 46.96 -38.65
C LYS A 8 33.10 45.83 -38.83
N HIS A 9 33.41 44.80 -39.62
CA HIS A 9 32.49 43.68 -39.85
C HIS A 9 32.71 42.52 -38.86
N ALA A 10 33.88 42.39 -38.25
CA ALA A 10 34.14 41.42 -37.20
C ALA A 10 33.49 41.79 -35.84
N GLY A 11 33.31 43.09 -35.58
CA GLY A 11 32.69 43.57 -34.34
C GLY A 11 31.18 43.38 -34.26
N VAL A 12 30.48 43.33 -35.40
CA VAL A 12 28.98 43.16 -35.42
C VAL A 12 28.60 41.70 -35.40
N ALA A 13 29.41 40.79 -35.92
CA ALA A 13 29.14 39.33 -35.83
C ALA A 13 29.38 38.75 -34.43
N GLY A 14 30.25 39.38 -33.61
CA GLY A 14 30.51 38.91 -32.22
C GLY A 14 29.44 39.29 -31.22
N VAL A 15 28.63 40.33 -31.49
CA VAL A 15 27.58 40.78 -30.56
C VAL A 15 26.25 40.02 -30.76
N LEU A 16 26.02 39.43 -31.94
CA LEU A 16 24.82 38.63 -32.21
C LEU A 16 24.93 37.17 -31.78
N ALA A 17 26.11 36.64 -31.47
CA ALA A 17 26.33 35.29 -30.98
C ALA A 17 26.27 35.17 -29.43
N ALA A 18 26.24 36.29 -28.70
CA ALA A 18 26.18 36.28 -27.23
C ALA A 18 24.75 36.35 -26.65
N GLY A 19 23.73 36.28 -27.48
CA GLY A 19 22.36 36.63 -27.09
C GLY A 19 21.34 35.47 -26.97
N ILE A 20 21.74 34.20 -27.17
CA ILE A 20 20.80 33.08 -27.00
C ILE A 20 21.51 31.99 -26.17
N ALA A 21 21.88 32.31 -24.94
CA ALA A 21 21.89 31.25 -23.91
C ALA A 21 20.43 30.91 -23.65
N PRO A 22 20.00 29.65 -23.79
CA PRO A 22 18.67 29.29 -23.36
C PRO A 22 18.54 29.69 -21.89
N ALA A 23 17.52 30.50 -21.57
CA ALA A 23 17.21 30.81 -20.20
C ALA A 23 16.97 29.47 -19.52
N VAL A 24 17.95 28.97 -18.79
CA VAL A 24 17.78 27.86 -17.87
C VAL A 24 16.78 28.42 -16.84
N HIS A 25 15.50 28.19 -17.07
CA HIS A 25 14.50 28.44 -16.05
C HIS A 25 14.89 27.56 -14.86
N ALA A 26 15.55 28.17 -13.88
CA ALA A 26 15.85 27.51 -12.64
C ALA A 26 14.50 27.07 -12.04
N GLN A 27 14.24 25.77 -12.12
CA GLN A 27 13.01 25.20 -11.60
C GLN A 27 12.91 25.55 -10.11
N ALA A 28 11.79 26.13 -9.70
CA ALA A 28 11.57 26.54 -8.32
C ALA A 28 11.71 25.34 -7.36
N ALA A 29 12.36 25.55 -6.23
CA ALA A 29 12.47 24.52 -5.21
C ALA A 29 11.07 24.19 -4.64
N VAL A 30 10.74 22.90 -4.63
CA VAL A 30 9.49 22.38 -4.08
C VAL A 30 9.75 21.70 -2.73
N ARG A 31 8.91 21.99 -1.76
CA ARG A 31 8.96 21.33 -0.44
C ARG A 31 7.58 20.85 -0.06
N TRP A 32 7.44 19.54 0.15
CA TRP A 32 6.21 18.90 0.56
C TRP A 32 6.38 18.18 1.88
N ARG A 33 5.26 17.97 2.58
CA ARG A 33 5.14 17.12 3.76
C ARG A 33 4.35 15.88 3.38
N LEU A 34 4.87 14.72 3.75
CA LEU A 34 4.22 13.43 3.60
C LEU A 34 3.81 12.93 4.98
N ALA A 35 2.50 12.79 5.22
CA ALA A 35 1.96 12.15 6.41
C ALA A 35 1.78 10.65 6.16
N SER A 36 2.50 9.82 6.92
CA SER A 36 2.35 8.36 6.86
C SER A 36 1.34 7.87 7.89
N SER A 37 0.63 6.79 7.57
CA SER A 37 -0.21 6.06 8.55
C SER A 37 0.60 5.10 9.43
N PHE A 38 1.89 4.93 9.19
CA PHE A 38 2.70 3.85 9.75
C PHE A 38 3.71 4.33 10.78
N PRO A 39 4.07 3.47 11.76
CA PRO A 39 5.08 3.81 12.77
C PRO A 39 6.49 3.79 12.17
N LYS A 40 7.34 4.70 12.62
CA LYS A 40 8.71 4.90 12.14
C LYS A 40 9.63 3.67 12.36
N SER A 41 9.28 2.79 13.30
CA SER A 41 10.04 1.57 13.60
C SER A 41 10.05 0.54 12.47
N LEU A 42 9.12 0.65 11.50
CA LEU A 42 8.97 -0.30 10.39
C LEU A 42 9.67 0.22 9.14
N ASP A 43 10.91 -0.21 8.93
CA ASP A 43 11.75 0.15 7.78
C ASP A 43 11.27 -0.45 6.44
N THR A 44 10.23 -1.27 6.48
CA THR A 44 9.47 -1.79 5.35
C THR A 44 8.41 -0.78 4.91
N ILE A 45 7.28 -0.78 5.62
CA ILE A 45 6.09 -0.05 5.25
C ILE A 45 6.27 1.47 5.41
N TYR A 46 6.84 1.95 6.52
CA TYR A 46 7.22 3.37 6.68
C TYR A 46 8.44 3.73 5.84
N GLY A 47 9.47 2.86 5.86
CA GLY A 47 10.70 3.07 5.10
C GLY A 47 10.50 3.22 3.60
N THR A 48 9.40 2.71 3.06
CA THR A 48 9.04 2.92 1.64
C THR A 48 8.75 4.38 1.32
N ALA A 49 8.11 5.13 2.24
CA ALA A 49 7.93 6.56 2.07
C ALA A 49 9.28 7.32 2.10
N GLU A 50 10.23 6.86 2.91
CA GLU A 50 11.60 7.42 2.92
C GLU A 50 12.35 7.11 1.61
N VAL A 51 12.22 5.88 1.08
CA VAL A 51 12.78 5.49 -0.23
C VAL A 51 12.22 6.38 -1.34
N PHE A 52 10.91 6.60 -1.36
CA PHE A 52 10.24 7.48 -2.30
C PHE A 52 10.78 8.93 -2.20
N SER A 53 10.76 9.51 -1.00
CA SER A 53 11.24 10.87 -0.73
C SER A 53 12.69 11.05 -1.17
N LYS A 54 13.55 10.10 -0.81
CA LYS A 54 14.97 10.12 -1.22
C LYS A 54 15.12 10.07 -2.74
N LYS A 55 14.35 9.19 -3.40
CA LYS A 55 14.41 9.04 -4.86
C LYS A 55 13.98 10.32 -5.56
N VAL A 56 12.92 11.00 -5.11
CA VAL A 56 12.47 12.30 -5.64
C VAL A 56 13.58 13.35 -5.48
N SER A 57 14.21 13.43 -4.30
CA SER A 57 15.29 14.36 -4.03
C SER A 57 16.52 14.08 -4.93
N ASP A 58 16.94 12.83 -5.05
CA ASP A 58 18.09 12.42 -5.86
C ASP A 58 17.87 12.77 -7.35
N MET A 59 16.69 12.46 -7.90
CA MET A 59 16.35 12.70 -9.31
C MET A 59 16.19 14.20 -9.65
N THR A 60 15.97 15.04 -8.64
CA THR A 60 15.81 16.49 -8.83
C THR A 60 17.02 17.31 -8.36
N GLY A 61 18.13 16.64 -8.00
CA GLY A 61 19.32 17.33 -7.45
C GLY A 61 19.00 18.13 -6.19
N GLY A 62 18.08 17.63 -5.35
CA GLY A 62 17.66 18.27 -4.10
C GLY A 62 16.68 19.43 -4.26
N LYS A 63 16.21 19.73 -5.48
CA LYS A 63 15.26 20.83 -5.73
C LYS A 63 13.85 20.49 -5.32
N PHE A 64 13.44 19.21 -5.36
CA PHE A 64 12.18 18.74 -4.82
C PHE A 64 12.47 17.87 -3.58
N GLN A 65 12.05 18.35 -2.42
CA GLN A 65 12.26 17.67 -1.16
C GLN A 65 10.90 17.38 -0.48
N ILE A 66 10.77 16.16 0.05
CA ILE A 66 9.57 15.69 0.73
C ILE A 66 10.00 15.25 2.13
N SER A 67 9.49 15.92 3.18
CA SER A 67 9.70 15.48 4.57
C SER A 67 8.68 14.40 4.93
N VAL A 68 9.16 13.26 5.41
CA VAL A 68 8.31 12.12 5.81
C VAL A 68 8.05 12.17 7.31
N HIS A 69 6.78 12.07 7.69
CA HIS A 69 6.31 12.12 9.06
C HIS A 69 5.54 10.85 9.40
N ALA A 70 5.84 10.23 10.53
CA ALA A 70 5.19 9.01 10.96
C ALA A 70 3.73 9.23 11.41
N GLY A 71 2.98 8.14 11.50
CA GLY A 71 1.60 8.19 12.00
C GLY A 71 1.54 8.79 13.41
N GLY A 72 0.73 9.82 13.58
CA GLY A 72 0.60 10.56 14.83
C GLY A 72 1.46 11.82 14.96
N GLU A 73 2.48 12.04 14.09
CA GLU A 73 3.33 13.23 14.18
C GLU A 73 2.64 14.50 13.69
N LEU A 74 1.97 14.47 12.55
CA LEU A 74 1.25 15.64 12.01
C LEU A 74 -0.25 15.55 12.25
N MET A 75 -0.78 14.34 12.24
CA MET A 75 -2.20 14.03 12.40
C MET A 75 -2.38 12.57 12.81
N PRO A 76 -3.57 12.16 13.32
CA PRO A 76 -3.84 10.74 13.58
C PRO A 76 -3.57 9.86 12.36
N ALA A 77 -3.07 8.65 12.57
CA ALA A 77 -2.66 7.72 11.50
C ALA A 77 -3.78 7.45 10.47
N PHE A 78 -5.04 7.43 10.90
CA PHE A 78 -6.20 7.24 10.03
C PHE A 78 -6.85 8.57 9.56
N GLY A 79 -6.24 9.72 9.88
CA GLY A 79 -6.67 11.05 9.44
C GLY A 79 -5.97 11.56 8.18
N VAL A 80 -5.03 10.80 7.62
CA VAL A 80 -4.14 11.29 6.56
C VAL A 80 -4.88 11.60 5.24
N VAL A 81 -5.96 10.88 4.93
CA VAL A 81 -6.80 11.18 3.75
C VAL A 81 -7.48 12.54 3.90
N ASP A 82 -8.02 12.83 5.09
CA ASP A 82 -8.61 14.14 5.36
C ASP A 82 -7.56 15.26 5.28
N GLY A 83 -6.35 14.99 5.79
CA GLY A 83 -5.23 15.92 5.71
C GLY A 83 -4.85 16.29 4.27
N VAL A 84 -4.80 15.30 3.35
CA VAL A 84 -4.55 15.52 1.91
C VAL A 84 -5.74 16.19 1.25
N GLN A 85 -6.96 15.70 1.51
CA GLN A 85 -8.20 16.24 0.93
C GLN A 85 -8.34 17.75 1.20
N ASN A 86 -8.05 18.17 2.43
CA ASN A 86 -8.15 19.55 2.89
C ASN A 86 -6.88 20.38 2.66
N ALA A 87 -5.88 19.83 1.98
CA ALA A 87 -4.58 20.46 1.75
C ALA A 87 -3.82 20.88 3.04
N SER A 88 -4.09 20.20 4.17
CA SER A 88 -3.30 20.38 5.41
C SER A 88 -1.89 19.83 5.28
N VAL A 89 -1.71 18.82 4.41
CA VAL A 89 -0.44 18.31 3.91
C VAL A 89 -0.55 18.08 2.40
N GLU A 90 0.58 18.11 1.72
CA GLU A 90 0.62 17.96 0.27
C GLU A 90 0.37 16.52 -0.15
N MET A 91 0.80 15.54 0.67
CA MET A 91 0.66 14.14 0.36
C MET A 91 0.61 13.24 1.61
N ALA A 92 0.18 11.99 1.39
CA ALA A 92 0.17 10.94 2.40
C ALA A 92 0.68 9.62 1.84
N HIS A 93 1.08 8.70 2.72
CA HIS A 93 1.36 7.30 2.43
C HIS A 93 0.56 6.42 3.37
N THR A 94 -0.34 5.59 2.82
CA THR A 94 -1.33 4.87 3.62
C THR A 94 -1.83 3.60 2.91
N ALA A 95 -2.57 2.77 3.65
CA ALA A 95 -3.35 1.67 3.09
C ALA A 95 -4.79 2.14 2.83
N PRO A 96 -5.25 2.15 1.57
CA PRO A 96 -6.57 2.66 1.21
C PRO A 96 -7.74 2.05 2.00
N TYR A 97 -7.68 0.79 2.37
CA TYR A 97 -8.76 0.12 3.12
C TYR A 97 -9.01 0.71 4.52
N TYR A 98 -8.08 1.48 5.10
CA TYR A 98 -8.32 2.17 6.37
C TYR A 98 -9.49 3.16 6.28
N PHE A 99 -9.85 3.57 5.09
CA PHE A 99 -10.92 4.53 4.81
C PHE A 99 -12.23 3.85 4.36
N TYR A 100 -12.39 2.55 4.64
CA TYR A 100 -13.63 1.79 4.43
C TYR A 100 -14.85 2.52 5.00
N GLY A 101 -14.72 3.14 6.17
CA GLY A 101 -15.79 3.91 6.81
C GLY A 101 -16.22 5.18 6.07
N LYS A 102 -15.36 5.73 5.17
CA LYS A 102 -15.73 6.82 4.26
C LYS A 102 -16.46 6.28 3.04
N ASP A 103 -15.89 5.27 2.40
CA ASP A 103 -16.46 4.53 1.28
C ASP A 103 -15.75 3.18 1.13
N PRO A 104 -16.49 2.06 1.14
CA PRO A 104 -15.90 0.73 0.91
C PRO A 104 -15.08 0.60 -0.37
N THR A 105 -15.34 1.45 -1.37
CA THR A 105 -14.63 1.46 -2.66
C THR A 105 -13.13 1.73 -2.51
N PHE A 106 -12.69 2.40 -1.45
CA PHE A 106 -11.26 2.55 -1.14
C PHE A 106 -10.54 1.21 -1.11
N CYS A 107 -11.20 0.13 -0.67
CA CYS A 107 -10.59 -1.18 -0.56
C CYS A 107 -10.17 -1.78 -1.90
N LEU A 108 -10.86 -1.43 -3.00
CA LEU A 108 -10.51 -1.91 -4.35
C LEU A 108 -9.13 -1.42 -4.81
N GLY A 109 -8.67 -0.28 -4.29
CA GLY A 109 -7.32 0.22 -4.54
C GLY A 109 -6.25 -0.35 -3.62
N CYS A 110 -6.61 -1.23 -2.67
CA CYS A 110 -5.68 -1.81 -1.70
C CYS A 110 -5.74 -3.35 -1.70
N ALA A 111 -6.73 -3.88 -1.00
CA ALA A 111 -7.04 -5.30 -0.92
C ALA A 111 -8.50 -5.49 -0.53
N VAL A 112 -9.11 -6.54 -1.07
CA VAL A 112 -10.39 -7.06 -0.63
C VAL A 112 -10.23 -8.54 -0.30
N PRO A 113 -11.01 -9.10 0.63
CA PRO A 113 -10.95 -10.51 0.98
C PRO A 113 -11.02 -11.43 -0.25
N PHE A 114 -10.07 -12.36 -0.38
CA PHE A 114 -9.93 -13.26 -1.54
C PHE A 114 -9.75 -12.53 -2.90
N GLY A 115 -9.22 -11.30 -2.87
CA GLY A 115 -8.94 -10.48 -4.03
C GLY A 115 -7.58 -10.75 -4.67
N PHE A 116 -7.01 -9.71 -5.30
CA PHE A 116 -5.74 -9.79 -6.01
C PHE A 116 -4.55 -10.15 -5.10
N ASN A 117 -3.62 -10.90 -5.66
CA ASN A 117 -2.24 -10.92 -5.18
C ASN A 117 -1.46 -9.71 -5.76
N THR A 118 -0.20 -9.55 -5.33
CA THR A 118 0.65 -8.41 -5.76
C THR A 118 0.79 -8.28 -7.26
N ARG A 119 1.01 -9.39 -7.99
CA ARG A 119 1.17 -9.34 -9.45
C ARG A 119 -0.13 -8.99 -10.15
N GLN A 120 -1.26 -9.53 -9.69
CA GLN A 120 -2.58 -9.24 -10.20
C GLN A 120 -2.96 -7.77 -9.96
N MET A 121 -2.67 -7.24 -8.77
CA MET A 121 -2.89 -5.82 -8.45
C MET A 121 -2.06 -4.91 -9.36
N ASN A 122 -0.77 -5.18 -9.51
CA ASN A 122 0.08 -4.42 -10.41
C ASN A 122 -0.41 -4.50 -11.87
N ALA A 123 -0.79 -5.69 -12.35
CA ALA A 123 -1.31 -5.85 -13.70
C ALA A 123 -2.61 -5.06 -13.92
N TRP A 124 -3.53 -5.06 -12.95
CA TRP A 124 -4.77 -4.29 -13.02
C TRP A 124 -4.52 -2.78 -12.99
N MET A 125 -3.60 -2.32 -12.12
CA MET A 125 -3.29 -0.91 -11.98
C MET A 125 -2.54 -0.34 -13.19
N TYR A 126 -1.48 -1.02 -13.65
CA TYR A 126 -0.58 -0.46 -14.68
C TYR A 126 -1.01 -0.77 -16.12
N GLU A 127 -1.65 -1.93 -16.36
CA GLU A 127 -1.99 -2.39 -17.71
C GLU A 127 -3.51 -2.64 -17.90
N GLY A 128 -4.26 -2.73 -16.78
CA GLY A 128 -5.73 -2.80 -16.79
C GLY A 128 -6.38 -1.44 -16.64
N ASN A 129 -7.64 -1.46 -16.19
CA ASN A 129 -8.40 -0.24 -15.96
C ASN A 129 -8.24 0.34 -14.54
N GLY A 130 -7.48 -0.33 -13.66
CA GLY A 130 -7.40 -0.02 -12.23
C GLY A 130 -7.01 1.41 -11.94
N MET A 131 -5.89 1.86 -12.51
CA MET A 131 -5.41 3.23 -12.30
C MET A 131 -6.45 4.28 -12.71
N LYS A 132 -7.06 4.11 -13.88
CA LYS A 132 -8.09 5.03 -14.39
C LYS A 132 -9.30 5.07 -13.45
N LEU A 133 -9.85 3.90 -13.12
CA LEU A 133 -11.06 3.78 -12.30
C LEU A 133 -10.84 4.32 -10.87
N MET A 134 -9.70 3.98 -10.26
CA MET A 134 -9.38 4.46 -8.92
C MET A 134 -9.06 5.95 -8.89
N ARG A 135 -8.40 6.52 -9.90
CA ARG A 135 -8.19 7.97 -10.01
C ARG A 135 -9.49 8.73 -10.17
N GLU A 136 -10.45 8.24 -10.95
CA GLU A 136 -11.79 8.82 -11.05
C GLU A 136 -12.51 8.81 -9.69
N PHE A 137 -12.38 7.75 -8.94
CA PHE A 137 -12.93 7.64 -7.58
C PHE A 137 -12.24 8.60 -6.61
N TYR A 138 -10.91 8.60 -6.54
CA TYR A 138 -10.14 9.44 -5.61
C TYR A 138 -10.24 10.94 -5.92
N ALA A 139 -10.52 11.32 -7.17
CA ALA A 139 -10.75 12.73 -7.55
C ALA A 139 -11.89 13.36 -6.76
N LYS A 140 -12.89 12.58 -6.32
CA LYS A 140 -14.01 13.04 -5.46
C LYS A 140 -13.53 13.47 -4.06
N TYR A 141 -12.38 12.99 -3.65
CA TYR A 141 -11.70 13.32 -2.40
C TYR A 141 -10.55 14.31 -2.60
N ASN A 142 -10.52 15.00 -3.77
CA ASN A 142 -9.44 15.93 -4.11
C ASN A 142 -8.05 15.31 -4.09
N ILE A 143 -7.94 14.04 -4.48
CA ILE A 143 -6.73 13.21 -4.42
C ILE A 143 -6.41 12.62 -5.79
N ILE A 144 -5.12 12.61 -6.14
CA ILE A 144 -4.54 11.71 -7.14
C ILE A 144 -3.66 10.68 -6.43
N ASN A 145 -3.72 9.41 -6.89
CA ASN A 145 -2.98 8.32 -6.28
C ASN A 145 -1.85 7.79 -7.16
N PHE A 146 -0.89 7.17 -6.50
CA PHE A 146 0.18 6.37 -7.12
C PHE A 146 0.41 5.13 -6.26
N PRO A 147 0.51 3.91 -6.86
CA PRO A 147 0.95 2.73 -6.13
C PRO A 147 2.26 3.02 -5.39
N GLY A 148 2.25 2.88 -4.09
CA GLY A 148 3.33 3.32 -3.20
C GLY A 148 3.89 2.20 -2.33
N GLY A 149 3.73 0.96 -2.75
CA GLY A 149 4.20 -0.24 -2.09
C GLY A 149 3.19 -1.37 -2.14
N ASN A 150 3.67 -2.60 -1.94
CA ASN A 150 2.83 -3.76 -1.77
C ASN A 150 3.51 -4.71 -0.78
N THR A 151 2.75 -5.25 0.17
CA THR A 151 3.32 -6.10 1.22
C THR A 151 3.55 -7.54 0.78
N GLY A 152 3.05 -7.93 -0.39
CA GLY A 152 2.87 -9.35 -0.71
C GLY A 152 1.70 -9.96 0.07
N ALA A 153 1.50 -11.26 -0.07
CA ALA A 153 0.51 -11.97 0.72
C ALA A 153 0.86 -11.92 2.21
N GLN A 154 -0.14 -11.57 3.02
CA GLN A 154 0.06 -11.42 4.45
C GLN A 154 -0.23 -12.71 5.22
N MET A 155 0.20 -12.73 6.48
CA MET A 155 -0.18 -13.76 7.44
C MET A 155 -1.56 -13.45 8.02
N GLY A 156 -2.22 -14.50 8.56
CA GLY A 156 -3.53 -14.41 9.18
C GLY A 156 -3.53 -13.90 10.63
N GLY A 157 -2.36 -13.49 11.14
CA GLY A 157 -2.23 -12.81 12.43
C GLY A 157 -1.99 -13.71 13.64
N TRP A 158 -1.92 -13.07 14.79
CA TRP A 158 -1.53 -13.62 16.09
C TRP A 158 -2.73 -13.80 16.99
N PHE A 159 -2.83 -15.00 17.58
CA PHE A 159 -3.96 -15.38 18.43
C PHE A 159 -3.44 -15.88 19.78
N ARG A 160 -4.11 -15.46 20.85
CA ARG A 160 -3.82 -15.92 22.22
C ARG A 160 -4.35 -17.35 22.44
N LYS A 161 -5.42 -17.73 21.73
CA LYS A 161 -6.02 -19.06 21.76
C LYS A 161 -6.03 -19.68 20.37
N GLU A 162 -5.97 -21.00 20.31
CA GLU A 162 -6.07 -21.73 19.06
C GLU A 162 -7.50 -21.70 18.51
N ILE A 163 -7.63 -21.44 17.22
CA ILE A 163 -8.88 -21.44 16.46
C ILE A 163 -8.96 -22.78 15.71
N LYS A 164 -9.94 -23.61 16.04
CA LYS A 164 -10.11 -24.94 15.46
C LYS A 164 -11.35 -25.04 14.56
N SER A 165 -12.25 -24.07 14.68
CA SER A 165 -13.51 -24.01 13.92
C SER A 165 -14.08 -22.59 13.90
N VAL A 166 -15.13 -22.37 13.10
CA VAL A 166 -15.91 -21.11 13.09
C VAL A 166 -16.47 -20.78 14.47
N ALA A 167 -16.82 -21.79 15.29
CA ALA A 167 -17.38 -21.57 16.62
C ALA A 167 -16.41 -20.85 17.57
N ASP A 168 -15.10 -21.02 17.39
CA ASP A 168 -14.07 -20.39 18.22
C ASP A 168 -13.89 -18.88 17.93
N LEU A 169 -14.51 -18.39 16.85
CA LEU A 169 -14.49 -16.97 16.50
C LEU A 169 -15.47 -16.14 17.34
N LYS A 170 -16.46 -16.77 17.96
CA LYS A 170 -17.51 -16.07 18.71
C LYS A 170 -16.96 -15.33 19.92
N GLY A 171 -17.20 -14.02 19.95
CA GLY A 171 -16.75 -13.11 21.01
C GLY A 171 -15.29 -12.70 20.92
N LEU A 172 -14.55 -13.15 19.88
CA LEU A 172 -13.14 -12.83 19.68
C LEU A 172 -12.97 -11.31 19.40
N LYS A 173 -12.24 -10.64 20.24
CA LYS A 173 -11.82 -9.24 20.01
C LYS A 173 -10.61 -9.24 19.11
N PHE A 174 -10.84 -8.98 17.84
CA PHE A 174 -9.82 -9.11 16.81
C PHE A 174 -9.53 -7.79 16.11
N ARG A 175 -8.29 -7.32 16.22
CA ARG A 175 -7.84 -6.21 15.40
C ARG A 175 -7.47 -6.72 14.01
N THR A 176 -8.19 -6.25 13.04
CA THR A 176 -7.96 -6.56 11.62
C THR A 176 -8.32 -5.35 10.74
N ASN A 177 -8.05 -5.44 9.44
CA ASN A 177 -8.52 -4.39 8.54
C ASN A 177 -10.07 -4.32 8.54
N PRO A 178 -10.66 -3.15 8.26
CA PRO A 178 -12.10 -2.97 8.39
C PRO A 178 -12.93 -3.93 7.54
N PHE A 179 -12.48 -4.27 6.31
CA PHE A 179 -13.23 -5.16 5.44
C PHE A 179 -13.23 -6.61 5.97
N ALA A 180 -12.08 -7.11 6.41
CA ALA A 180 -12.01 -8.43 7.06
C ALA A 180 -12.90 -8.47 8.31
N GLY A 181 -12.91 -7.39 9.08
CA GLY A 181 -13.82 -7.24 10.23
C GLY A 181 -15.28 -7.47 9.83
N ARG A 182 -15.74 -6.80 8.78
CA ARG A 182 -17.12 -6.97 8.25
C ARG A 182 -17.43 -8.41 7.81
N VAL A 183 -16.46 -9.10 7.21
CA VAL A 183 -16.61 -10.51 6.82
C VAL A 183 -16.74 -11.42 8.04
N LEU A 184 -16.07 -11.09 9.13
CA LEU A 184 -16.00 -11.91 10.35
C LEU A 184 -17.12 -11.63 11.37
N GLU A 185 -17.76 -10.45 11.32
CA GLU A 185 -18.87 -10.07 12.22
C GLU A 185 -20.02 -11.10 12.28
N PRO A 186 -20.49 -11.72 11.16
CA PRO A 186 -21.55 -12.73 11.22
C PRO A 186 -21.20 -13.97 12.06
N PHE A 187 -19.89 -14.21 12.29
CA PHE A 187 -19.41 -15.33 13.12
C PHE A 187 -19.21 -14.92 14.59
N GLY A 188 -19.63 -13.70 14.96
CA GLY A 188 -19.55 -13.17 16.31
C GLY A 188 -18.20 -12.60 16.70
N VAL A 189 -17.29 -12.36 15.75
CA VAL A 189 -16.06 -11.58 15.98
C VAL A 189 -16.44 -10.14 16.33
N ILE A 190 -15.68 -9.53 17.23
CA ILE A 190 -15.77 -8.12 17.60
C ILE A 190 -14.55 -7.42 17.00
N PRO A 191 -14.66 -6.88 15.75
CA PRO A 191 -13.53 -6.26 15.09
C PRO A 191 -13.15 -4.95 15.75
N GLN A 192 -11.84 -4.67 15.76
CA GLN A 192 -11.27 -3.44 16.28
C GLN A 192 -10.37 -2.81 15.20
N SER A 193 -10.44 -1.49 15.05
CA SER A 193 -9.53 -0.73 14.18
C SER A 193 -8.58 0.09 15.04
N ILE A 194 -7.35 -0.39 15.19
CA ILE A 194 -6.33 0.21 16.05
C ILE A 194 -5.05 0.44 15.22
N PRO A 195 -4.42 1.63 15.30
CA PRO A 195 -3.15 1.90 14.63
C PRO A 195 -2.02 0.98 15.09
N GLY A 196 -1.05 0.74 14.19
CA GLY A 196 0.05 -0.22 14.43
C GLY A 196 0.87 0.03 15.70
N ALA A 197 1.08 1.31 16.07
CA ALA A 197 1.83 1.66 17.27
C ALA A 197 1.18 1.21 18.59
N ASP A 198 -0.14 1.02 18.60
CA ASP A 198 -0.94 0.71 19.79
C ASP A 198 -1.24 -0.78 19.95
N LEU A 199 -0.82 -1.63 19.00
CA LEU A 199 -1.21 -3.04 18.93
C LEU A 199 -0.59 -3.89 20.03
N TYR A 200 0.72 -3.77 20.25
CA TYR A 200 1.41 -4.56 21.28
C TYR A 200 0.81 -4.35 22.66
N PRO A 201 0.65 -3.10 23.16
CA PRO A 201 0.02 -2.85 24.45
C PRO A 201 -1.42 -3.37 24.56
N ALA A 202 -2.21 -3.30 23.47
CA ALA A 202 -3.59 -3.79 23.47
C ALA A 202 -3.65 -5.32 23.58
N LEU A 203 -2.77 -6.04 22.88
CA LEU A 203 -2.68 -7.51 22.95
C LEU A 203 -2.12 -7.97 24.31
N GLU A 204 -1.07 -7.29 24.80
CA GLU A 204 -0.43 -7.60 26.11
C GLU A 204 -1.41 -7.45 27.27
N LYS A 205 -2.18 -6.36 27.30
CA LYS A 205 -3.18 -6.10 28.34
C LYS A 205 -4.44 -6.96 28.23
N GLY A 206 -4.62 -7.72 27.14
CA GLY A 206 -5.79 -8.54 26.90
C GLY A 206 -7.04 -7.76 26.48
N THR A 207 -6.92 -6.52 26.07
CA THR A 207 -8.00 -5.77 25.40
C THR A 207 -8.28 -6.31 24.00
N LEU A 208 -7.31 -6.99 23.42
CA LEU A 208 -7.43 -7.81 22.21
C LEU A 208 -7.16 -9.27 22.53
N ASP A 209 -7.88 -10.18 21.85
CA ASP A 209 -7.63 -11.62 21.87
C ASP A 209 -6.76 -12.06 20.69
N ALA A 210 -6.79 -11.28 19.60
CA ALA A 210 -6.04 -11.51 18.38
C ALA A 210 -5.78 -10.20 17.64
N LEU A 211 -4.74 -10.21 16.81
CA LEU A 211 -4.45 -9.12 15.87
C LEU A 211 -3.76 -9.67 14.62
N GLU A 212 -3.96 -8.98 13.51
CA GLU A 212 -3.11 -9.12 12.31
C GLU A 212 -2.36 -7.81 12.06
N TRP A 213 -1.24 -7.91 11.34
CA TRP A 213 -0.48 -6.74 10.92
C TRP A 213 -0.01 -6.91 9.47
N VAL A 214 1.13 -7.53 9.22
CA VAL A 214 1.61 -7.80 7.85
C VAL A 214 2.16 -9.22 7.73
N GLY A 215 3.28 -9.50 8.39
CA GLY A 215 3.98 -10.74 8.22
C GLY A 215 5.21 -10.85 9.13
N PRO A 216 5.97 -11.94 8.99
CA PRO A 216 6.97 -12.34 9.99
C PRO A 216 7.97 -11.25 10.38
N TYR A 217 8.46 -10.48 9.41
CA TYR A 217 9.51 -9.50 9.66
C TYR A 217 9.03 -8.29 10.49
N ASP A 218 7.91 -7.70 10.12
CA ASP A 218 7.33 -6.59 10.85
C ASP A 218 6.75 -7.05 12.18
N ASP A 219 6.05 -8.19 12.19
CA ASP A 219 5.38 -8.75 13.37
C ASP A 219 6.40 -9.12 14.46
N GLN A 220 7.57 -9.64 14.07
CA GLN A 220 8.68 -9.90 14.98
C GLN A 220 9.21 -8.62 15.61
N LYS A 221 9.38 -7.55 14.82
CA LYS A 221 9.81 -6.24 15.33
C LYS A 221 8.82 -5.64 16.31
N LEU A 222 7.53 -5.84 16.06
CA LEU A 222 6.46 -5.39 16.95
C LEU A 222 6.27 -6.30 18.17
N GLY A 223 6.92 -7.47 18.20
CA GLY A 223 7.00 -8.32 19.37
C GLY A 223 5.78 -9.17 19.66
N PHE A 224 4.86 -9.36 18.73
CA PHE A 224 3.58 -10.05 18.95
C PHE A 224 3.73 -11.48 19.43
N ASN A 225 4.80 -12.18 18.99
CA ASN A 225 5.14 -13.54 19.42
C ASN A 225 5.38 -13.68 20.94
N LYS A 226 5.66 -12.57 21.65
CA LYS A 226 5.88 -12.58 23.10
C LYS A 226 4.58 -12.69 23.89
N VAL A 227 3.44 -12.31 23.29
CA VAL A 227 2.14 -12.17 23.96
C VAL A 227 1.05 -13.05 23.34
N ALA A 228 1.28 -13.63 22.14
CA ALA A 228 0.36 -14.55 21.48
C ALA A 228 1.14 -15.71 20.83
N PRO A 229 0.87 -16.99 21.17
CA PRO A 229 1.67 -18.11 20.71
C PRO A 229 1.29 -18.68 19.35
N PHE A 230 0.06 -18.39 18.83
CA PHE A 230 -0.44 -18.97 17.60
C PHE A 230 -0.36 -17.96 16.47
N TYR A 231 0.27 -18.34 15.35
CA TYR A 231 0.44 -17.52 14.16
C TYR A 231 -0.23 -18.19 12.98
N TYR A 232 -1.32 -17.59 12.50
CA TYR A 232 -2.18 -18.17 11.48
C TYR A 232 -1.79 -17.76 10.07
N TYR A 233 -2.14 -18.60 9.09
CA TYR A 233 -2.01 -18.36 7.65
C TYR A 233 -3.10 -19.09 6.85
N PRO A 234 -3.36 -18.65 5.58
CA PRO A 234 -2.96 -17.38 4.99
C PRO A 234 -3.80 -16.21 5.50
N GLY A 235 -3.32 -14.98 5.32
CA GLY A 235 -4.14 -13.77 5.46
C GLY A 235 -5.07 -13.63 4.26
N TRP A 236 -6.17 -14.36 4.24
CA TRP A 236 -7.10 -14.47 3.12
C TRP A 236 -7.79 -13.16 2.74
N TRP A 237 -7.72 -12.16 3.60
CA TRP A 237 -8.21 -10.80 3.36
C TRP A 237 -7.22 -9.90 2.65
N GLU A 238 -5.96 -10.31 2.52
CA GLU A 238 -4.84 -9.50 2.03
C GLU A 238 -3.85 -10.34 1.21
N GLY A 239 -4.27 -10.74 0.00
CA GLY A 239 -3.44 -11.50 -0.93
C GLY A 239 -2.25 -10.73 -1.48
N GLY A 240 -2.32 -9.39 -1.45
CA GLY A 240 -1.28 -8.46 -1.87
C GLY A 240 -1.75 -7.02 -1.75
N PRO A 241 -1.89 -6.50 -0.50
CA PRO A 241 -2.39 -5.14 -0.32
C PRO A 241 -1.41 -4.12 -0.88
N GLN A 242 -1.93 -3.28 -1.79
CA GLN A 242 -1.25 -2.12 -2.31
C GLN A 242 -1.40 -0.97 -1.33
N LEU A 243 -0.30 -0.28 -1.09
CA LEU A 243 -0.30 1.02 -0.42
C LEU A 243 -0.25 2.11 -1.48
N ASP A 244 -0.85 3.25 -1.16
CA ASP A 244 -0.87 4.39 -2.07
C ASP A 244 -0.12 5.60 -1.51
N PHE A 245 0.58 6.29 -2.38
CA PHE A 245 0.85 7.71 -2.20
C PHE A 245 -0.37 8.49 -2.68
N TYR A 246 -0.98 9.24 -1.78
CA TYR A 246 -2.04 10.19 -2.08
C TYR A 246 -1.46 11.61 -2.14
N ILE A 247 -1.78 12.32 -3.20
CA ILE A 247 -1.33 13.71 -3.41
C ILE A 247 -2.57 14.58 -3.60
N ASN A 248 -2.60 15.74 -2.94
CA ASN A 248 -3.64 16.74 -3.15
C ASN A 248 -3.63 17.20 -4.63
N ASN A 249 -4.79 17.22 -5.28
CA ASN A 249 -4.88 17.56 -6.71
C ASN A 249 -4.27 18.93 -7.03
N LYS A 250 -4.50 19.95 -6.20
CA LYS A 250 -3.93 21.28 -6.42
C LYS A 250 -2.40 21.28 -6.28
N ALA A 251 -1.87 20.53 -5.31
CA ALA A 251 -0.42 20.37 -5.17
C ALA A 251 0.17 19.65 -6.39
N TRP A 252 -0.48 18.60 -6.87
CA TRP A 252 -0.09 17.87 -8.08
C TRP A 252 -0.13 18.76 -9.34
N GLU A 253 -1.21 19.51 -9.55
CA GLU A 253 -1.38 20.41 -10.68
C GLU A 253 -0.30 21.50 -10.73
N GLY A 254 0.17 21.95 -9.56
CA GLY A 254 1.24 22.94 -9.42
C GLY A 254 2.64 22.44 -9.79
N LEU A 255 2.84 21.12 -9.97
CA LEU A 255 4.13 20.57 -10.40
C LEU A 255 4.36 20.75 -11.90
N SER A 256 5.63 20.96 -12.27
CA SER A 256 6.05 20.86 -13.67
C SER A 256 5.87 19.42 -14.19
N SER A 257 5.82 19.27 -15.52
CA SER A 257 5.77 17.95 -16.17
C SER A 257 6.95 17.06 -15.79
N GLU A 258 8.13 17.66 -15.64
CA GLU A 258 9.35 16.98 -15.19
C GLU A 258 9.21 16.43 -13.77
N TYR A 259 8.71 17.23 -12.81
CA TYR A 259 8.50 16.78 -11.44
C TYR A 259 7.38 15.75 -11.33
N LYS A 260 6.34 15.84 -12.15
CA LYS A 260 5.31 14.81 -12.25
C LYS A 260 5.90 13.46 -12.68
N ALA A 261 6.74 13.45 -13.71
CA ALA A 261 7.43 12.24 -14.17
C ALA A 261 8.37 11.66 -13.09
N VAL A 262 9.06 12.53 -12.34
CA VAL A 262 9.90 12.11 -11.21
C VAL A 262 9.07 11.42 -10.12
N VAL A 263 7.93 12.00 -9.74
CA VAL A 263 7.03 11.41 -8.74
C VAL A 263 6.52 10.04 -9.19
N GLU A 264 6.09 9.90 -10.44
CA GLU A 264 5.63 8.62 -11.02
C GLU A 264 6.73 7.55 -10.99
N ALA A 265 7.93 7.90 -11.43
CA ALA A 265 9.08 6.99 -11.43
C ALA A 265 9.49 6.59 -10.01
N ALA A 266 9.52 7.54 -9.08
CA ALA A 266 9.86 7.29 -7.67
C ALA A 266 8.81 6.41 -6.98
N ALA A 267 7.50 6.59 -7.26
CA ALA A 267 6.43 5.76 -6.74
C ALA A 267 6.54 4.32 -7.24
N SER A 268 6.76 4.13 -8.55
CA SER A 268 6.96 2.79 -9.13
C SER A 268 8.19 2.08 -8.54
N HIS A 269 9.29 2.81 -8.32
CA HIS A 269 10.46 2.27 -7.65
C HIS A 269 10.15 1.85 -6.20
N ALA A 270 9.45 2.68 -5.46
CA ALA A 270 9.04 2.39 -4.08
C ALA A 270 8.11 1.17 -4.01
N ASN A 271 7.17 1.04 -4.95
CA ASN A 271 6.24 -0.09 -5.05
C ASN A 271 6.99 -1.43 -5.18
N VAL A 272 7.93 -1.52 -6.12
CA VAL A 272 8.74 -2.74 -6.32
C VAL A 272 9.66 -3.01 -5.12
N THR A 273 10.28 -1.97 -4.57
CA THR A 273 11.26 -2.10 -3.49
C THR A 273 10.63 -2.61 -2.21
N MET A 274 9.40 -2.20 -1.87
CA MET A 274 8.70 -2.69 -0.68
C MET A 274 8.46 -4.20 -0.77
N THR A 275 7.87 -4.68 -1.87
CA THR A 275 7.59 -6.09 -2.07
C THR A 275 8.87 -6.92 -2.00
N ALA A 276 9.91 -6.51 -2.73
CA ALA A 276 11.20 -7.19 -2.72
C ALA A 276 11.83 -7.27 -1.30
N LYS A 277 11.65 -6.22 -0.50
CA LYS A 277 12.15 -6.19 0.88
C LYS A 277 11.40 -7.17 1.78
N TYR A 278 10.07 -7.24 1.67
CA TYR A 278 9.27 -8.22 2.42
C TYR A 278 9.62 -9.65 2.01
N ASP A 279 9.69 -9.94 0.72
CA ASP A 279 10.00 -11.28 0.21
C ASP A 279 11.40 -11.75 0.64
N ALA A 280 12.36 -10.83 0.71
CA ALA A 280 13.71 -11.14 1.18
C ALA A 280 13.80 -11.33 2.72
N ARG A 281 12.97 -10.62 3.50
CA ARG A 281 13.09 -10.59 4.97
C ARG A 281 12.14 -11.56 5.67
N ASN A 282 10.93 -11.74 5.17
CA ASN A 282 9.93 -12.61 5.79
C ASN A 282 10.40 -14.06 6.00
N PRO A 283 11.07 -14.75 5.04
CA PRO A 283 11.51 -16.12 5.25
C PRO A 283 12.50 -16.28 6.41
N VAL A 284 13.40 -15.31 6.59
CA VAL A 284 14.37 -15.32 7.68
C VAL A 284 13.67 -15.10 9.03
N ALA A 285 12.80 -14.10 9.10
CA ALA A 285 12.04 -13.79 10.31
C ALA A 285 11.10 -14.95 10.70
N LEU A 286 10.44 -15.58 9.72
CA LEU A 286 9.58 -16.74 9.97
C LEU A 286 10.35 -17.89 10.62
N LYS A 287 11.56 -18.23 10.11
CA LYS A 287 12.41 -19.27 10.72
C LYS A 287 12.78 -18.91 12.16
N GLN A 288 13.09 -17.65 12.44
CA GLN A 288 13.41 -17.17 13.78
C GLN A 288 12.21 -17.27 14.72
N LEU A 289 11.03 -16.85 14.27
CA LEU A 289 9.79 -16.94 15.05
C LEU A 289 9.44 -18.39 15.39
N VAL A 290 9.50 -19.29 14.42
CA VAL A 290 9.26 -20.73 14.65
C VAL A 290 10.31 -21.32 15.60
N GLY A 291 11.59 -20.98 15.41
CA GLY A 291 12.69 -21.40 16.29
C GLY A 291 12.55 -20.88 17.72
N SER A 292 11.84 -19.76 17.94
CA SER A 292 11.54 -19.23 19.27
C SER A 292 10.26 -19.79 19.90
N GLY A 293 9.57 -20.75 19.25
CA GLY A 293 8.42 -21.45 19.80
C GLY A 293 7.05 -20.98 19.29
N THR A 294 7.01 -20.09 18.29
CA THR A 294 5.77 -19.69 17.62
C THR A 294 5.10 -20.89 16.95
N LYS A 295 3.82 -21.06 17.19
CA LYS A 295 3.01 -22.16 16.66
C LYS A 295 2.29 -21.75 15.39
N LEU A 296 2.84 -22.11 14.23
CA LEU A 296 2.18 -21.89 12.94
C LEU A 296 0.92 -22.74 12.84
N ARG A 297 -0.17 -22.15 12.33
CA ARG A 297 -1.46 -22.83 12.11
C ARG A 297 -2.08 -22.36 10.81
N PRO A 298 -2.51 -23.29 9.93
CA PRO A 298 -3.43 -22.92 8.87
C PRO A 298 -4.79 -22.57 9.47
N PHE A 299 -5.50 -21.62 8.86
CA PHE A 299 -6.91 -21.46 9.19
C PHE A 299 -7.69 -22.74 8.88
N PRO A 300 -8.62 -23.17 9.76
CA PRO A 300 -9.50 -24.30 9.48
C PRO A 300 -10.29 -24.08 8.18
N GLN A 301 -10.54 -25.17 7.45
CA GLN A 301 -11.23 -25.12 6.17
C GLN A 301 -12.66 -24.57 6.29
N ASP A 302 -13.36 -24.88 7.40
CA ASP A 302 -14.69 -24.33 7.67
C ASP A 302 -14.68 -22.82 7.85
N VAL A 303 -13.64 -22.26 8.53
CA VAL A 303 -13.42 -20.81 8.66
C VAL A 303 -13.18 -20.18 7.28
N MET A 304 -12.30 -20.78 6.46
CA MET A 304 -12.01 -20.30 5.11
C MET A 304 -13.27 -20.28 4.23
N ASN A 305 -14.05 -21.36 4.25
CA ASN A 305 -15.29 -21.48 3.46
C ASN A 305 -16.36 -20.49 3.92
N ALA A 306 -16.54 -20.34 5.24
CA ALA A 306 -17.49 -19.40 5.81
C ALA A 306 -17.12 -17.95 5.49
N ALA A 307 -15.84 -17.59 5.63
CA ALA A 307 -15.34 -16.27 5.31
C ALA A 307 -15.48 -15.95 3.81
N PHE A 308 -15.17 -16.91 2.91
CA PHE A 308 -15.37 -16.73 1.49
C PHE A 308 -16.83 -16.44 1.13
N LYS A 309 -17.76 -17.24 1.67
CA LYS A 309 -19.21 -17.04 1.47
C LYS A 309 -19.65 -15.67 1.96
N SER A 310 -19.28 -15.28 3.19
CA SER A 310 -19.60 -13.97 3.76
C SER A 310 -19.04 -12.81 2.91
N ALA A 311 -17.82 -12.94 2.40
CA ALA A 311 -17.23 -11.94 1.52
C ALA A 311 -18.06 -11.76 0.22
N GLN A 312 -18.49 -12.85 -0.42
CA GLN A 312 -19.32 -12.78 -1.63
C GLN A 312 -20.69 -12.13 -1.36
N GLU A 313 -21.30 -12.40 -0.22
CA GLU A 313 -22.57 -11.77 0.20
C GLU A 313 -22.39 -10.25 0.39
N ILE A 314 -21.27 -9.83 1.01
CA ILE A 314 -20.96 -8.40 1.17
C ILE A 314 -20.73 -7.74 -0.19
N TYR A 315 -19.99 -8.36 -1.12
CA TYR A 315 -19.78 -7.81 -2.45
C TYR A 315 -21.10 -7.63 -3.22
N ALA A 316 -21.98 -8.61 -3.14
CA ALA A 316 -23.32 -8.51 -3.74
C ALA A 316 -24.13 -7.36 -3.11
N GLY A 317 -24.06 -7.21 -1.80
CA GLY A 317 -24.70 -6.11 -1.08
C GLY A 317 -24.15 -4.74 -1.52
N LEU A 318 -22.84 -4.58 -1.61
CA LEU A 318 -22.19 -3.34 -2.06
C LEU A 318 -22.53 -3.01 -3.51
N ASN A 319 -22.61 -3.98 -4.40
CA ASN A 319 -23.08 -3.77 -5.78
C ASN A 319 -24.50 -3.20 -5.87
N ASN A 320 -25.35 -3.45 -4.86
CA ASN A 320 -26.70 -2.92 -4.81
C ASN A 320 -26.79 -1.54 -4.13
N THR A 321 -25.89 -1.25 -3.19
CA THR A 321 -26.05 -0.11 -2.27
C THR A 321 -25.01 1.00 -2.48
N ASN A 322 -23.85 0.71 -3.09
CA ASN A 322 -22.78 1.68 -3.29
C ASN A 322 -22.53 1.93 -4.79
N PRO A 323 -22.84 3.13 -5.32
CA PRO A 323 -22.68 3.44 -6.75
C PRO A 323 -21.23 3.36 -7.24
N GLU A 324 -20.25 3.74 -6.41
CA GLU A 324 -18.84 3.72 -6.80
C GLU A 324 -18.30 2.28 -6.86
N TRP A 325 -18.65 1.47 -5.86
CA TRP A 325 -18.35 0.04 -5.87
C TRP A 325 -18.96 -0.64 -7.11
N LYS A 326 -20.24 -0.39 -7.36
CA LYS A 326 -20.96 -0.91 -8.53
C LYS A 326 -20.30 -0.55 -9.86
N LYS A 327 -19.69 0.64 -9.93
CA LYS A 327 -18.99 1.12 -11.12
C LYS A 327 -17.66 0.36 -11.33
N ILE A 328 -16.92 0.04 -10.27
CA ILE A 328 -15.53 -0.44 -10.36
C ILE A 328 -15.43 -1.96 -10.19
N TYR A 329 -16.18 -2.54 -9.25
CA TYR A 329 -16.06 -3.95 -8.88
C TYR A 329 -16.30 -4.95 -10.04
N PRO A 330 -17.20 -4.73 -11.00
CA PRO A 330 -17.34 -5.61 -12.16
C PRO A 330 -16.06 -5.75 -13.00
N ASP A 331 -15.33 -4.66 -13.21
CA ASP A 331 -14.02 -4.69 -13.89
C ASP A 331 -12.99 -5.45 -13.06
N TYR A 332 -12.88 -5.11 -11.75
CA TYR A 332 -12.01 -5.78 -10.80
C TYR A 332 -12.26 -7.30 -10.76
N SER A 333 -13.50 -7.72 -10.59
CA SER A 333 -13.86 -9.12 -10.44
C SER A 333 -13.64 -9.94 -11.72
N LYS A 334 -13.96 -9.35 -12.88
CA LYS A 334 -13.67 -9.97 -14.17
C LYS A 334 -12.16 -10.15 -14.36
N PHE A 335 -11.38 -9.10 -14.09
CA PHE A 335 -9.92 -9.17 -14.20
C PHE A 335 -9.34 -10.24 -13.26
N LEU A 336 -9.83 -10.33 -12.02
CA LEU A 336 -9.43 -11.36 -11.06
C LEU A 336 -9.70 -12.77 -11.59
N ALA A 337 -10.87 -13.01 -12.19
CA ALA A 337 -11.22 -14.31 -12.76
C ALA A 337 -10.27 -14.70 -13.90
N ASP A 338 -10.00 -13.76 -14.82
CA ASP A 338 -9.10 -13.98 -15.95
C ASP A 338 -7.65 -14.26 -15.46
N GLN A 339 -7.16 -13.50 -14.47
CA GLN A 339 -5.84 -13.70 -13.86
C GLN A 339 -5.73 -15.05 -13.12
N ASN A 340 -6.76 -15.43 -12.37
CA ASN A 340 -6.76 -16.73 -11.67
C ASN A 340 -6.77 -17.90 -12.66
N ALA A 341 -7.47 -17.78 -13.79
CA ALA A 341 -7.43 -18.77 -14.85
C ALA A 341 -6.00 -18.90 -15.42
N TRP A 342 -5.32 -17.78 -15.70
CA TRP A 342 -3.95 -17.78 -16.20
C TRP A 342 -2.95 -18.36 -15.15
N PHE A 343 -2.98 -17.86 -13.93
CA PHE A 343 -2.03 -18.30 -12.90
C PHE A 343 -2.20 -19.77 -12.47
N ARG A 344 -3.39 -20.35 -12.67
CA ARG A 344 -3.60 -21.79 -12.46
C ARG A 344 -2.66 -22.63 -13.31
N PHE A 345 -2.44 -22.24 -14.57
CA PHE A 345 -1.58 -22.98 -15.50
C PHE A 345 -0.10 -22.65 -15.38
N THR A 346 0.22 -21.42 -15.01
CA THR A 346 1.59 -20.92 -14.90
C THR A 346 2.13 -21.10 -13.47
N GLU A 347 2.18 -20.03 -12.68
CA GLU A 347 2.77 -20.03 -11.34
C GLU A 347 2.18 -21.12 -10.45
N GLY A 348 0.87 -21.30 -10.44
CA GLY A 348 0.24 -22.29 -9.59
C GLY A 348 0.65 -23.75 -9.90
N THR A 349 0.98 -24.07 -11.14
CA THR A 349 1.51 -25.39 -11.52
C THR A 349 2.99 -25.48 -11.19
N PHE A 350 3.77 -24.43 -11.52
CA PHE A 350 5.19 -24.36 -11.22
C PHE A 350 5.46 -24.43 -9.71
N ASP A 351 4.76 -23.60 -8.94
CA ASP A 351 4.93 -23.50 -7.49
C ASP A 351 4.60 -24.84 -6.80
N ARG A 352 3.48 -25.48 -7.17
CA ARG A 352 3.13 -26.80 -6.65
C ARG A 352 4.18 -27.86 -6.94
N PHE A 353 4.77 -27.83 -8.13
CA PHE A 353 5.86 -28.74 -8.48
C PHE A 353 7.09 -28.46 -7.61
N MET A 354 7.52 -27.19 -7.50
CA MET A 354 8.70 -26.80 -6.75
C MET A 354 8.58 -27.08 -5.24
N GLN A 355 7.40 -26.89 -4.66
CA GLN A 355 7.13 -27.18 -3.24
C GLN A 355 7.28 -28.67 -2.87
N GLN A 356 7.20 -29.57 -3.86
CA GLN A 356 7.40 -31.00 -3.66
C GLN A 356 8.87 -31.42 -3.80
N GLN A 357 9.74 -30.54 -4.28
CA GLN A 357 11.15 -30.85 -4.47
C GLN A 357 11.94 -30.62 -3.17
N LYS A 358 12.95 -31.47 -2.96
CA LYS A 358 13.95 -31.26 -1.92
C LYS A 358 15.06 -30.39 -2.50
N LEU A 359 15.13 -29.14 -2.10
CA LEU A 359 16.21 -28.22 -2.47
C LEU A 359 17.31 -28.21 -1.41
#